data_7ac50ac623caa3c58b9d57ac7701ef9f
#
_entry.id   7ac50ac623caa3c58b9d57ac7701ef9f
#
_cell.length_a   1.000
_cell.length_b   1.000
_cell.length_c   1.000
_cell.angle_alpha   90.00
_cell.angle_beta   90.00
_cell.angle_gamma   90.00
#
_symmetry.space_group_name_H-M   'P 1'
#
loop_
_entity.id
_entity.type
_entity.pdbx_description
1 polymer ?
#
loop_
_entity_poly.entity_id
_entity_poly.type
_entity_poly.pdbx_seq_one_letter_code
_entity_poly.pdbx_strand_id
1 'polypeptide(L)'
;WNNGAVGYYMRDAGMPLDNMSNTTQVFLGTQMVCAQYHNHPFDKWTQMEYYQMAAYTYGVQARMGGEKNKEIQDAFFSQFKGSDAEKRKKAYKSKDGQLLRRAASEIMRPLRYGASHTPRKLQLPHDYQYDDAKPKESITAAPIFGENGSIEKGEDPLEGYAEWMTSPENPRFTKVIANRMWKHVFGVGIIEPVDDIRDDTVPSDPKLMAHLEKVMTSLNYDLKQFLRILYNVTAFRREASTEEIVASEAYYFPGPILQRMSAEQLWDSLVTLSIPYVDERKADLRRHEYRTQELAKYEGKVYDLEGKEMIGIAKKGARMSKESNDEMLAVQKRLQVAQEKGDLQAAARLRREYGQLRNKQRASYASLIMGKGYDGRALYGRAPSGQKPKDTRDRWNGY
;
A
#
# COMPACT_ATOMS: atom_id res chain seq x y z
N TRP A 1 10.70 0.70 -2.96
CA TRP A 1 10.81 -0.75 -2.90
C TRP A 1 11.56 -1.24 -1.66
N ASN A 2 12.55 -0.51 -1.19
CA ASN A 2 13.32 -0.88 0.00
C ASN A 2 12.62 -0.51 1.32
N ASN A 3 11.52 0.22 1.27
CA ASN A 3 10.74 0.62 2.43
C ASN A 3 9.34 -0.01 2.35
N GLY A 4 9.01 -0.87 3.32
CA GLY A 4 7.70 -1.53 3.41
C GLY A 4 6.52 -0.56 3.56
N ALA A 5 6.75 0.66 4.06
CA ALA A 5 5.75 1.70 4.17
C ALA A 5 5.14 2.15 2.83
N VAL A 6 5.84 1.90 1.71
CA VAL A 6 5.28 2.16 0.37
C VAL A 6 3.98 1.39 0.15
N GLY A 7 3.91 0.13 0.61
CA GLY A 7 2.69 -0.69 0.51
C GLY A 7 1.49 -0.08 1.23
N TYR A 8 1.73 0.57 2.36
CA TYR A 8 0.71 1.28 3.13
C TYR A 8 0.05 2.41 2.31
N TYR A 9 0.85 3.26 1.67
CA TYR A 9 0.32 4.32 0.82
C TYR A 9 -0.25 3.80 -0.51
N MET A 10 0.29 2.69 -1.03
CA MET A 10 -0.21 2.07 -2.27
C MET A 10 -1.58 1.43 -2.11
N ARG A 11 -1.98 1.04 -0.91
CA ARG A 11 -3.32 0.54 -0.62
C ARG A 11 -4.39 1.53 -1.05
N ASP A 12 -4.20 2.80 -0.73
CA ASP A 12 -5.15 3.89 -0.97
C ASP A 12 -4.64 4.83 -2.09
N ALA A 13 -3.95 4.26 -3.11
CA ALA A 13 -3.34 5.04 -4.18
C ALA A 13 -4.37 5.88 -4.93
N GLY A 14 -4.19 7.21 -4.89
CA GLY A 14 -5.11 8.18 -5.49
C GLY A 14 -6.25 8.62 -4.57
N MET A 15 -6.33 8.10 -3.36
CA MET A 15 -7.33 8.43 -2.33
C MET A 15 -6.64 8.89 -1.02
N PRO A 16 -5.96 10.05 -1.01
CA PRO A 16 -5.20 10.50 0.16
C PRO A 16 -6.08 10.80 1.37
N LEU A 17 -7.33 11.21 1.16
CA LEU A 17 -8.28 11.48 2.24
C LEU A 17 -8.69 10.17 2.93
N ASP A 18 -8.97 9.11 2.15
CA ASP A 18 -9.29 7.78 2.70
C ASP A 18 -8.08 7.17 3.43
N ASN A 19 -6.86 7.42 2.95
CA ASN A 19 -5.66 6.97 3.64
C ASN A 19 -5.56 7.57 5.04
N MET A 20 -5.84 8.87 5.20
CA MET A 20 -5.85 9.54 6.50
C MET A 20 -6.94 8.92 7.41
N SER A 21 -8.18 8.82 6.96
CA SER A 21 -9.28 8.31 7.79
C SER A 21 -9.08 6.84 8.18
N ASN A 22 -8.58 5.99 7.27
CA ASN A 22 -8.20 4.62 7.59
C ASN A 22 -7.08 4.56 8.64
N THR A 23 -6.10 5.46 8.55
CA THR A 23 -5.02 5.55 9.53
C THR A 23 -5.55 5.92 10.91
N THR A 24 -6.39 6.93 10.97
CA THR A 24 -7.03 7.39 12.21
C THR A 24 -7.87 6.27 12.85
N GLN A 25 -8.61 5.51 12.05
CA GLN A 25 -9.40 4.37 12.53
C GLN A 25 -8.49 3.25 13.06
N VAL A 26 -7.42 2.91 12.35
CA VAL A 26 -6.53 1.80 12.73
C VAL A 26 -5.71 2.13 13.97
N PHE A 27 -5.14 3.34 14.05
CA PHE A 27 -4.18 3.70 15.09
C PHE A 27 -4.80 4.47 16.26
N LEU A 28 -5.87 5.20 16.03
CA LEU A 28 -6.53 6.00 17.06
C LEU A 28 -7.94 5.51 17.42
N GLY A 29 -8.43 4.44 16.77
CA GLY A 29 -9.76 3.90 16.99
C GLY A 29 -10.88 4.92 16.74
N THR A 30 -10.65 5.87 15.83
CA THR A 30 -11.55 6.99 15.58
C THR A 30 -12.07 6.92 14.16
N GLN A 31 -13.38 6.76 14.02
CA GLN A 31 -14.04 6.69 12.73
C GLN A 31 -14.42 8.10 12.26
N MET A 32 -13.77 8.59 11.22
CA MET A 32 -14.02 9.93 10.67
C MET A 32 -14.52 9.92 9.22
N VAL A 33 -14.70 8.76 8.61
CA VAL A 33 -14.98 8.68 7.16
C VAL A 33 -16.23 9.45 6.74
N CYS A 34 -17.28 9.50 7.57
CA CYS A 34 -18.48 10.27 7.28
C CYS A 34 -18.21 11.78 7.28
N ALA A 35 -17.26 12.24 8.10
CA ALA A 35 -16.89 13.65 8.19
C ALA A 35 -16.20 14.20 6.93
N GLN A 36 -15.85 13.33 5.97
CA GLN A 36 -15.42 13.75 4.63
C GLN A 36 -16.51 14.53 3.87
N TYR A 37 -17.78 14.17 4.06
CA TYR A 37 -18.90 14.69 3.26
C TYR A 37 -19.80 15.65 4.03
N HIS A 38 -19.90 15.50 5.34
CA HIS A 38 -20.73 16.32 6.25
C HIS A 38 -20.26 16.10 7.68
N ASN A 39 -20.68 16.94 8.63
CA ASN A 39 -20.43 16.68 10.03
C ASN A 39 -20.91 15.29 10.44
N HIS A 40 -20.11 14.57 11.24
CA HIS A 40 -20.38 13.17 11.55
C HIS A 40 -21.76 13.02 12.23
N PRO A 41 -22.65 12.12 11.72
CA PRO A 41 -24.03 12.07 12.19
C PRO A 41 -24.20 11.43 13.58
N PHE A 42 -23.20 10.69 14.06
CA PHE A 42 -23.25 9.91 15.30
C PHE A 42 -22.08 10.18 16.25
N ASP A 43 -21.18 11.10 15.89
CA ASP A 43 -20.03 11.48 16.71
C ASP A 43 -19.77 12.98 16.53
N LYS A 44 -18.88 13.55 17.33
CA LYS A 44 -18.58 14.99 17.37
C LYS A 44 -17.81 15.55 16.17
N TRP A 45 -17.24 14.68 15.34
CA TRP A 45 -16.29 15.06 14.29
C TRP A 45 -16.95 15.92 13.23
N THR A 46 -16.42 17.12 13.02
CA THR A 46 -16.86 18.04 11.98
C THR A 46 -16.14 17.77 10.65
N GLN A 47 -16.73 18.23 9.56
CA GLN A 47 -16.08 18.20 8.27
C GLN A 47 -14.79 19.03 8.27
N MET A 48 -14.76 20.14 8.98
CA MET A 48 -13.56 20.94 9.16
C MET A 48 -12.42 20.14 9.79
N GLU A 49 -12.65 19.47 10.91
CA GLU A 49 -11.65 18.65 11.59
C GLU A 49 -11.13 17.51 10.71
N TYR A 50 -12.01 16.91 9.91
CA TYR A 50 -11.60 15.90 8.93
C TYR A 50 -10.60 16.47 7.92
N TYR A 51 -10.88 17.64 7.34
CA TYR A 51 -10.00 18.27 6.37
C TYR A 51 -8.71 18.82 7.00
N GLN A 52 -8.76 19.29 8.23
CA GLN A 52 -7.57 19.66 8.99
C GLN A 52 -6.64 18.46 9.21
N MET A 53 -7.18 17.32 9.63
CA MET A 53 -6.42 16.08 9.74
C MET A 53 -5.86 15.61 8.40
N ALA A 54 -6.67 15.65 7.35
CA ALA A 54 -6.23 15.24 6.01
C ALA A 54 -5.14 16.14 5.42
N ALA A 55 -5.06 17.41 5.84
CA ALA A 55 -4.06 18.35 5.37
C ALA A 55 -2.62 17.92 5.76
N TYR A 56 -2.42 17.16 6.84
CA TYR A 56 -1.12 16.60 7.22
C TYR A 56 -0.55 15.67 6.14
N THR A 57 -1.38 14.81 5.58
CA THR A 57 -0.96 13.71 4.70
C THR A 57 -1.26 13.96 3.22
N TYR A 58 -1.95 15.06 2.89
CA TYR A 58 -2.43 15.34 1.53
C TYR A 58 -1.30 15.49 0.50
N GLY A 59 -0.10 15.84 0.95
CA GLY A 59 1.10 15.91 0.11
C GLY A 59 1.66 14.56 -0.32
N VAL A 60 1.24 13.45 0.32
CA VAL A 60 1.72 12.11 -0.02
C VAL A 60 1.01 11.61 -1.28
N GLN A 61 1.80 11.22 -2.26
CA GLN A 61 1.33 10.66 -3.52
C GLN A 61 1.89 9.26 -3.70
N ALA A 62 1.01 8.26 -3.76
CA ALA A 62 1.36 6.88 -4.08
C ALA A 62 1.54 6.68 -5.59
N ARG A 63 2.43 7.48 -6.19
CA ARG A 63 2.81 7.42 -7.61
C ARG A 63 4.20 8.03 -7.75
N MET A 64 4.83 7.81 -8.91
CA MET A 64 6.03 8.56 -9.24
C MET A 64 5.68 10.05 -9.28
N GLY A 65 6.03 10.75 -8.22
CA GLY A 65 5.87 12.19 -8.07
C GLY A 65 7.21 12.92 -8.12
N GLY A 66 7.15 14.22 -7.87
CA GLY A 66 8.32 15.08 -7.71
C GLY A 66 8.96 15.54 -9.01
N GLU A 67 10.15 16.10 -8.87
CA GLU A 67 10.89 16.78 -9.96
C GLU A 67 11.23 15.83 -11.11
N LYS A 68 11.60 14.58 -10.80
CA LYS A 68 11.94 13.58 -11.83
C LYS A 68 10.78 13.26 -12.76
N ASN A 69 9.57 13.11 -12.21
CA ASN A 69 8.38 12.92 -13.06
C ASN A 69 8.10 14.13 -13.93
N LYS A 70 8.27 15.34 -13.39
CA LYS A 70 8.11 16.58 -14.13
C LYS A 70 9.16 16.70 -15.23
N GLU A 71 10.44 16.43 -14.93
CA GLU A 71 11.53 16.42 -15.90
C GLU A 71 11.23 15.48 -17.06
N ILE A 72 10.78 14.25 -16.78
CA ILE A 72 10.45 13.25 -17.78
C ILE A 72 9.24 13.68 -18.60
N GLN A 73 8.21 14.22 -17.97
CA GLN A 73 7.04 14.75 -18.68
C GLN A 73 7.43 15.94 -19.57
N ASP A 74 8.21 16.87 -19.08
CA ASP A 74 8.68 18.02 -19.85
C ASP A 74 9.52 17.59 -21.04
N ALA A 75 10.43 16.63 -20.84
CA ALA A 75 11.21 16.04 -21.91
C ALA A 75 10.35 15.32 -22.95
N PHE A 76 9.30 14.62 -22.49
CA PHE A 76 8.35 13.94 -23.37
C PHE A 76 7.53 14.95 -24.19
N PHE A 77 6.94 15.95 -23.54
CA PHE A 77 6.14 16.96 -24.23
C PHE A 77 6.99 17.88 -25.11
N SER A 78 8.28 18.08 -24.80
CA SER A 78 9.21 18.84 -25.63
C SER A 78 9.39 18.25 -27.03
N GLN A 79 9.19 16.92 -27.18
CA GLN A 79 9.22 16.27 -28.50
C GLN A 79 8.11 16.77 -29.44
N PHE A 80 7.09 17.39 -28.89
CA PHE A 80 5.94 17.93 -29.61
C PHE A 80 5.92 19.47 -29.59
N LYS A 81 6.98 20.13 -29.01
CA LYS A 81 7.13 21.59 -29.02
C LYS A 81 7.56 22.09 -30.41
N GLY A 82 7.13 23.28 -30.77
CA GLY A 82 7.54 23.98 -32.03
C GLY A 82 6.50 23.95 -33.13
N SER A 83 5.35 23.28 -32.90
CA SER A 83 4.24 23.30 -33.84
C SER A 83 3.00 23.91 -33.18
N ASP A 84 2.06 24.34 -33.95
CA ASP A 84 0.72 24.73 -33.54
C ASP A 84 0.10 23.69 -32.62
N ALA A 85 -0.77 24.12 -31.69
CA ALA A 85 -1.41 23.26 -30.70
C ALA A 85 -2.16 22.08 -31.34
N GLU A 86 -2.79 22.30 -32.49
CA GLU A 86 -3.46 21.22 -33.23
C GLU A 86 -2.48 20.21 -33.82
N LYS A 87 -1.36 20.68 -34.35
CA LYS A 87 -0.30 19.79 -34.88
C LYS A 87 0.30 18.94 -33.76
N ARG A 88 0.52 19.51 -32.56
CA ARG A 88 0.98 18.78 -31.37
C ARG A 88 -0.03 17.70 -30.97
N LYS A 89 -1.31 18.04 -30.91
CA LYS A 89 -2.38 17.11 -30.58
C LYS A 89 -2.48 15.97 -31.61
N LYS A 90 -2.32 16.30 -32.90
CA LYS A 90 -2.33 15.30 -34.00
C LYS A 90 -1.09 14.40 -33.90
N ALA A 91 0.10 14.92 -33.69
CA ALA A 91 1.34 14.16 -33.51
C ALA A 91 1.26 13.24 -32.27
N TYR A 92 0.74 13.75 -31.15
CA TYR A 92 0.52 12.99 -29.93
C TYR A 92 -0.47 11.82 -30.13
N LYS A 93 -1.50 12.01 -30.95
CA LYS A 93 -2.50 10.99 -31.28
C LYS A 93 -2.08 10.06 -32.41
N SER A 94 -1.00 10.36 -33.14
CA SER A 94 -0.49 9.54 -34.23
C SER A 94 -0.07 8.13 -33.76
N LYS A 95 0.04 7.18 -34.68
CA LYS A 95 0.52 5.81 -34.41
C LYS A 95 1.90 5.85 -33.72
N ASP A 96 2.80 6.68 -34.21
CA ASP A 96 4.14 6.82 -33.65
C ASP A 96 4.14 7.49 -32.26
N GLY A 97 3.30 8.50 -32.04
CA GLY A 97 3.09 9.11 -30.72
C GLY A 97 2.53 8.14 -29.70
N GLN A 98 1.64 7.24 -30.11
CA GLN A 98 1.11 6.17 -29.26
C GLN A 98 2.17 5.13 -28.92
N LEU A 99 2.99 4.73 -29.88
CA LEU A 99 4.09 3.80 -29.66
C LEU A 99 5.15 4.39 -28.71
N LEU A 100 5.50 5.65 -28.90
CA LEU A 100 6.44 6.35 -28.01
C LEU A 100 5.90 6.42 -26.57
N ARG A 101 4.63 6.75 -26.40
CA ARG A 101 3.99 6.76 -25.06
C ARG A 101 3.99 5.39 -24.40
N ARG A 102 3.67 4.34 -25.15
CA ARG A 102 3.72 2.96 -24.63
C ARG A 102 5.13 2.59 -24.19
N ALA A 103 6.13 2.88 -25.01
CA ALA A 103 7.52 2.60 -24.69
C ALA A 103 7.99 3.35 -23.44
N ALA A 104 7.74 4.66 -23.34
CA ALA A 104 8.06 5.45 -22.17
C ALA A 104 7.33 4.92 -20.92
N SER A 105 6.05 4.59 -21.05
CA SER A 105 5.23 4.04 -19.97
C SER A 105 5.74 2.68 -19.46
N GLU A 106 6.22 1.79 -20.33
CA GLU A 106 6.77 0.49 -19.91
C GLU A 106 8.16 0.66 -19.27
N ILE A 107 8.99 1.57 -19.76
CA ILE A 107 10.29 1.91 -19.16
C ILE A 107 10.11 2.47 -17.74
N MET A 108 9.15 3.37 -17.56
CA MET A 108 8.86 4.01 -16.29
C MET A 108 8.03 3.13 -15.33
N ARG A 109 7.56 1.99 -15.80
CA ARG A 109 6.61 1.16 -15.05
C ARG A 109 7.10 0.74 -13.66
N PRO A 110 8.36 0.35 -13.44
CA PRO A 110 8.87 0.04 -12.12
C PRO A 110 8.79 1.23 -11.15
N LEU A 111 9.00 2.44 -11.66
CA LEU A 111 8.94 3.68 -10.87
C LEU A 111 7.52 4.09 -10.45
N ARG A 112 6.48 3.39 -10.92
CA ARG A 112 5.07 3.66 -10.54
C ARG A 112 4.71 3.17 -9.15
N TYR A 113 5.52 2.29 -8.57
CA TYR A 113 5.26 1.70 -7.27
C TYR A 113 6.11 2.39 -6.21
N GLY A 114 5.90 3.67 -6.04
CA GLY A 114 6.56 4.48 -5.04
C GLY A 114 5.57 5.40 -4.33
N ALA A 115 5.98 5.92 -3.20
CA ALA A 115 5.33 7.04 -2.54
C ALA A 115 6.31 8.21 -2.52
N SER A 116 5.81 9.40 -2.78
CA SER A 116 6.57 10.65 -2.67
C SER A 116 5.77 11.66 -1.90
N HIS A 117 6.44 12.48 -1.11
CA HIS A 117 5.85 13.61 -0.42
C HIS A 117 6.21 14.91 -1.17
N THR A 118 5.20 15.68 -1.49
CA THR A 118 5.35 17.02 -2.08
C THR A 118 4.36 17.94 -1.38
N PRO A 119 4.79 19.00 -0.70
CA PRO A 119 3.90 19.91 0.00
C PRO A 119 2.77 20.41 -0.91
N ARG A 120 1.53 20.17 -0.51
CA ARG A 120 0.33 20.57 -1.22
C ARG A 120 -0.68 21.14 -0.24
N LYS A 121 -1.34 22.21 -0.62
CA LYS A 121 -2.46 22.76 0.16
C LYS A 121 -3.72 21.98 -0.15
N LEU A 122 -4.38 21.50 0.89
CA LEU A 122 -5.72 20.94 0.81
C LEU A 122 -6.73 22.09 0.84
N GLN A 123 -7.79 21.94 0.08
CA GLN A 123 -8.91 22.88 0.06
C GLN A 123 -10.18 22.15 0.49
N LEU A 124 -11.08 22.89 1.13
CA LEU A 124 -12.43 22.42 1.40
C LEU A 124 -13.17 22.08 0.10
N PRO A 125 -14.14 21.18 0.12
CA PRO A 125 -14.93 20.84 -1.03
C PRO A 125 -15.74 22.06 -1.57
N HIS A 126 -16.13 21.96 -2.82
CA HIS A 126 -16.86 23.04 -3.50
C HIS A 126 -18.29 23.26 -2.95
N ASP A 127 -18.82 22.25 -2.28
CA ASP A 127 -20.14 22.16 -1.67
C ASP A 127 -20.09 22.23 -0.13
N TYR A 128 -18.99 22.77 0.42
CA TYR A 128 -18.88 23.00 1.86
C TYR A 128 -20.00 23.96 2.32
N GLN A 129 -20.79 23.55 3.31
CA GLN A 129 -22.06 24.19 3.66
C GLN A 129 -22.10 24.81 5.06
N TYR A 130 -20.97 24.78 5.81
CA TYR A 130 -20.90 25.28 7.17
C TYR A 130 -20.36 26.71 7.21
N ASP A 131 -20.73 27.48 8.25
CA ASP A 131 -20.44 28.92 8.38
C ASP A 131 -19.02 29.22 8.87
N ASP A 132 -18.25 28.20 9.28
CA ASP A 132 -16.91 28.33 9.85
C ASP A 132 -15.82 28.55 8.79
N ALA A 133 -16.11 28.32 7.50
CA ALA A 133 -15.22 28.61 6.37
C ALA A 133 -15.95 28.70 5.04
N LYS A 134 -15.25 29.12 3.98
CA LYS A 134 -15.80 29.20 2.63
C LYS A 134 -15.46 27.97 1.81
N PRO A 135 -16.35 27.57 0.86
CA PRO A 135 -16.03 26.56 -0.13
C PRO A 135 -14.69 26.85 -0.83
N LYS A 136 -13.86 25.81 -1.02
CA LYS A 136 -12.51 25.88 -1.61
C LYS A 136 -11.49 26.71 -0.83
N GLU A 137 -11.78 27.07 0.40
CA GLU A 137 -10.79 27.66 1.28
C GLU A 137 -9.65 26.70 1.55
N SER A 138 -8.42 27.20 1.61
CA SER A 138 -7.23 26.40 1.91
C SER A 138 -7.14 26.14 3.41
N ILE A 139 -7.01 24.86 3.78
CA ILE A 139 -6.99 24.42 5.17
C ILE A 139 -5.56 24.22 5.65
N THR A 140 -5.31 24.65 6.87
CA THR A 140 -4.09 24.35 7.63
C THR A 140 -4.30 23.08 8.43
N ALA A 141 -3.27 22.23 8.51
CA ALA A 141 -3.35 21.01 9.30
C ALA A 141 -3.49 21.33 10.80
N ALA A 142 -4.37 20.61 11.46
CA ALA A 142 -4.58 20.68 12.91
C ALA A 142 -4.97 19.31 13.46
N PRO A 143 -4.52 18.94 14.67
CA PRO A 143 -4.83 17.67 15.31
C PRO A 143 -6.24 17.69 15.91
N ILE A 144 -6.84 16.51 16.03
CA ILE A 144 -8.16 16.32 16.64
C ILE A 144 -8.09 16.10 18.18
N PHE A 145 -6.90 15.86 18.71
CA PHE A 145 -6.66 15.70 20.14
C PHE A 145 -5.46 16.53 20.58
N GLY A 146 -5.62 17.29 21.67
CA GLY A 146 -4.55 18.09 22.24
C GLY A 146 -4.12 19.26 21.34
N GLU A 147 -3.15 20.02 21.82
CA GLU A 147 -2.58 21.18 21.11
C GLU A 147 -1.23 20.85 20.45
N ASN A 148 -0.62 19.72 20.79
CA ASN A 148 0.72 19.31 20.38
C ASN A 148 0.74 18.68 18.99
N GLY A 149 0.33 19.34 17.99
CA GLY A 149 0.35 18.88 16.59
C GLY A 149 0.23 20.05 15.64
N SER A 150 0.20 21.25 16.18
CA SER A 150 0.23 22.47 15.39
C SER A 150 1.57 22.56 14.69
N ILE A 151 1.54 22.58 13.35
CA ILE A 151 2.74 22.69 12.53
C ILE A 151 3.29 24.10 12.64
N GLU A 152 4.54 24.22 13.08
CA GLU A 152 5.24 25.49 12.99
C GLU A 152 5.55 25.82 11.52
N LYS A 153 5.65 27.12 11.24
CA LYS A 153 5.89 27.61 9.86
C LYS A 153 7.25 27.14 9.37
N GLY A 154 7.25 26.16 8.48
CA GLY A 154 8.44 25.56 7.85
C GLY A 154 8.71 24.12 8.20
N GLU A 155 7.93 23.52 9.11
CA GLU A 155 7.99 22.09 9.43
C GLU A 155 7.29 21.24 8.37
N ASP A 156 7.72 19.98 8.26
CA ASP A 156 7.04 19.01 7.39
C ASP A 156 5.75 18.53 8.06
N PRO A 157 4.58 18.79 7.49
CA PRO A 157 3.30 18.35 8.06
C PRO A 157 3.25 16.85 8.36
N LEU A 158 3.89 16.04 7.53
CA LEU A 158 3.87 14.59 7.71
C LEU A 158 4.68 14.13 8.92
N GLU A 159 5.79 14.81 9.21
CA GLU A 159 6.62 14.53 10.39
C GLU A 159 5.86 14.90 11.68
N GLY A 160 5.30 16.11 11.72
CA GLY A 160 4.46 16.55 12.85
C GLY A 160 3.24 15.64 13.07
N TYR A 161 2.62 15.14 11.98
CA TYR A 161 1.54 14.16 12.08
C TYR A 161 1.99 12.85 12.73
N ALA A 162 3.15 12.33 12.32
CA ALA A 162 3.67 11.09 12.85
C ALA A 162 4.04 11.23 14.35
N GLU A 163 4.70 12.31 14.72
CA GLU A 163 5.06 12.61 16.12
C GLU A 163 3.84 12.77 17.00
N TRP A 164 2.86 13.57 16.58
CA TRP A 164 1.61 13.74 17.31
C TRP A 164 0.86 12.41 17.48
N MET A 165 0.73 11.63 16.40
CA MET A 165 -0.03 10.37 16.42
C MET A 165 0.59 9.36 17.38
N THR A 166 1.92 9.21 17.36
CA THR A 166 2.64 8.19 18.13
C THR A 166 3.10 8.67 19.50
N SER A 167 2.78 9.91 19.87
CA SER A 167 3.09 10.46 21.18
C SER A 167 2.42 9.64 22.30
N PRO A 168 3.13 9.31 23.38
CA PRO A 168 2.53 8.72 24.57
C PRO A 168 1.42 9.59 25.21
N GLU A 169 1.44 10.88 24.92
CA GLU A 169 0.44 11.85 25.38
C GLU A 169 -0.84 11.81 24.53
N ASN A 170 -0.80 11.18 23.34
CA ASN A 170 -1.98 10.99 22.53
C ASN A 170 -2.96 10.07 23.27
N PRO A 171 -4.21 10.51 23.56
CA PRO A 171 -5.13 9.76 24.42
C PRO A 171 -5.63 8.46 23.82
N ARG A 172 -5.38 8.22 22.53
CA ARG A 172 -5.92 7.07 21.78
C ARG A 172 -4.85 6.08 21.37
N PHE A 173 -3.66 6.50 20.95
CA PHE A 173 -2.67 5.63 20.33
C PHE A 173 -2.30 4.42 21.21
N THR A 174 -1.85 4.67 22.44
CA THR A 174 -1.44 3.60 23.37
C THR A 174 -2.61 2.69 23.72
N LYS A 175 -3.77 3.29 23.98
CA LYS A 175 -5.01 2.57 24.31
C LYS A 175 -5.42 1.60 23.17
N VAL A 176 -5.46 2.10 21.96
CA VAL A 176 -5.88 1.32 20.78
C VAL A 176 -4.93 0.16 20.52
N ILE A 177 -3.61 0.40 20.52
CA ILE A 177 -2.66 -0.69 20.24
C ILE A 177 -2.68 -1.75 21.34
N ALA A 178 -2.74 -1.35 22.60
CA ALA A 178 -2.81 -2.27 23.73
C ALA A 178 -4.11 -3.12 23.65
N ASN A 179 -5.25 -2.49 23.37
CA ASN A 179 -6.53 -3.18 23.22
C ASN A 179 -6.56 -4.12 22.03
N ARG A 180 -5.97 -3.74 20.90
CA ARG A 180 -5.87 -4.63 19.72
C ARG A 180 -4.98 -5.84 19.99
N MET A 181 -3.87 -5.67 20.69
CA MET A 181 -2.99 -6.78 21.09
C MET A 181 -3.68 -7.70 22.10
N TRP A 182 -4.43 -7.13 23.05
CA TRP A 182 -5.28 -7.90 23.96
C TRP A 182 -6.31 -8.72 23.20
N LYS A 183 -7.09 -8.11 22.31
CA LYS A 183 -8.07 -8.81 21.47
C LYS A 183 -7.43 -9.91 20.64
N HIS A 184 -6.23 -9.66 20.07
CA HIS A 184 -5.51 -10.67 19.31
C HIS A 184 -5.22 -11.93 20.13
N VAL A 185 -4.88 -11.77 21.40
CA VAL A 185 -4.54 -12.89 22.31
C VAL A 185 -5.79 -13.56 22.90
N PHE A 186 -6.77 -12.78 23.33
CA PHE A 186 -7.92 -13.28 24.11
C PHE A 186 -9.22 -13.40 23.31
N GLY A 187 -9.26 -12.88 22.09
CA GLY A 187 -10.41 -12.98 21.18
C GLY A 187 -11.44 -11.86 21.29
N VAL A 188 -11.50 -11.16 22.42
CA VAL A 188 -12.36 -9.99 22.63
C VAL A 188 -11.54 -8.86 23.23
N GLY A 189 -11.82 -7.62 22.83
CA GLY A 189 -11.19 -6.43 23.36
C GLY A 189 -11.73 -6.06 24.76
N ILE A 190 -10.95 -5.29 25.49
CA ILE A 190 -11.43 -4.63 26.72
C ILE A 190 -12.36 -3.47 26.34
N ILE A 191 -12.16 -2.93 25.16
CA ILE A 191 -13.04 -1.98 24.47
C ILE A 191 -13.47 -2.61 23.15
N GLU A 192 -14.77 -2.67 22.91
CA GLU A 192 -15.37 -3.12 21.66
C GLU A 192 -16.38 -2.06 21.16
N PRO A 193 -16.40 -1.75 19.87
CA PRO A 193 -15.46 -2.16 18.80
C PRO A 193 -14.07 -1.55 19.01
N VAL A 194 -13.02 -2.29 18.66
CA VAL A 194 -11.61 -1.83 18.86
C VAL A 194 -11.21 -0.62 18.02
N ASP A 195 -12.00 -0.27 17.03
CA ASP A 195 -11.76 0.78 16.04
C ASP A 195 -12.87 1.85 16.00
N ASP A 196 -13.74 1.88 17.00
CA ASP A 196 -14.76 2.92 17.23
C ASP A 196 -14.77 3.29 18.72
N ILE A 197 -13.74 3.99 19.16
CA ILE A 197 -13.63 4.48 20.51
C ILE A 197 -14.13 5.92 20.56
N ARG A 198 -15.18 6.17 21.34
CA ARG A 198 -15.78 7.49 21.54
C ARG A 198 -15.38 8.07 22.91
N ASP A 199 -15.75 9.30 23.17
CA ASP A 199 -15.44 9.95 24.44
C ASP A 199 -16.19 9.34 25.62
N ASP A 200 -17.37 8.78 25.37
CA ASP A 200 -18.21 8.08 26.33
C ASP A 200 -17.91 6.58 26.44
N THR A 201 -16.96 6.07 25.65
CA THR A 201 -16.58 4.65 25.66
C THR A 201 -15.90 4.28 26.97
N VAL A 202 -16.52 3.39 27.72
CA VAL A 202 -15.98 2.85 28.98
C VAL A 202 -15.41 1.45 28.74
N PRO A 203 -14.13 1.20 29.05
CA PRO A 203 -13.57 -0.14 29.00
C PRO A 203 -14.32 -1.10 29.94
N SER A 204 -14.47 -2.36 29.57
CA SER A 204 -15.08 -3.40 30.41
C SER A 204 -14.33 -3.59 31.75
N ASP A 205 -13.01 -3.34 31.73
CA ASP A 205 -12.16 -3.22 32.93
C ASP A 205 -11.22 -2.00 32.77
N PRO A 206 -11.59 -0.83 33.32
CA PRO A 206 -10.77 0.39 33.23
C PRO A 206 -9.40 0.25 33.91
N LYS A 207 -9.29 -0.54 34.99
CA LYS A 207 -8.01 -0.73 35.69
C LYS A 207 -7.06 -1.58 34.87
N LEU A 208 -7.55 -2.62 34.26
CA LEU A 208 -6.78 -3.46 33.37
C LEU A 208 -6.32 -2.65 32.14
N MET A 209 -7.21 -1.88 31.52
CA MET A 209 -6.87 -1.04 30.37
C MET A 209 -5.73 -0.07 30.72
N ALA A 210 -5.86 0.66 31.81
CA ALA A 210 -4.81 1.58 32.28
C ALA A 210 -3.49 0.86 32.60
N HIS A 211 -3.54 -0.36 33.13
CA HIS A 211 -2.34 -1.18 33.35
C HIS A 211 -1.66 -1.56 32.04
N LEU A 212 -2.41 -2.01 31.04
CA LEU A 212 -1.88 -2.38 29.75
C LEU A 212 -1.26 -1.19 28.99
N GLU A 213 -1.86 -0.01 29.11
CA GLU A 213 -1.28 1.23 28.57
C GLU A 213 0.09 1.52 29.20
N LYS A 214 0.20 1.40 30.53
CA LYS A 214 1.49 1.56 31.25
C LYS A 214 2.53 0.52 30.82
N VAL A 215 2.15 -0.73 30.70
CA VAL A 215 3.04 -1.80 30.23
C VAL A 215 3.52 -1.50 28.81
N MET A 216 2.62 -1.13 27.89
CA MET A 216 2.96 -0.81 26.51
C MET A 216 3.97 0.34 26.43
N THR A 217 3.73 1.40 27.17
CA THR A 217 4.64 2.56 27.22
C THR A 217 6.00 2.19 27.84
N SER A 218 6.01 1.42 28.94
CA SER A 218 7.25 0.98 29.58
C SER A 218 8.13 0.09 28.72
N LEU A 219 7.52 -0.64 27.79
CA LEU A 219 8.20 -1.47 26.78
C LEU A 219 8.62 -0.68 25.53
N ASN A 220 8.41 0.65 25.52
CA ASN A 220 8.64 1.48 24.36
C ASN A 220 8.00 0.91 23.09
N TYR A 221 6.76 0.41 23.21
CA TYR A 221 5.97 -0.20 22.14
C TYR A 221 6.60 -1.44 21.49
N ASP A 222 7.46 -2.19 22.19
CA ASP A 222 7.92 -3.51 21.73
C ASP A 222 6.75 -4.50 21.78
N LEU A 223 6.05 -4.64 20.67
CA LEU A 223 4.88 -5.53 20.54
C LEU A 223 5.22 -7.00 20.80
N LYS A 224 6.46 -7.42 20.48
CA LYS A 224 6.87 -8.80 20.71
C LYS A 224 7.01 -9.12 22.20
N GLN A 225 7.57 -8.21 22.97
CA GLN A 225 7.64 -8.34 24.42
C GLN A 225 6.24 -8.22 25.05
N PHE A 226 5.43 -7.31 24.58
CA PHE A 226 4.05 -7.15 25.06
C PHE A 226 3.23 -8.42 24.85
N LEU A 227 3.24 -9.00 23.65
CA LEU A 227 2.59 -10.28 23.37
C LEU A 227 3.14 -11.41 24.23
N ARG A 228 4.48 -11.46 24.47
CA ARG A 228 5.09 -12.46 25.35
C ARG A 228 4.53 -12.37 26.77
N ILE A 229 4.33 -11.15 27.28
CA ILE A 229 3.67 -10.95 28.59
C ILE A 229 2.25 -11.50 28.56
N LEU A 230 1.43 -11.13 27.57
CA LEU A 230 0.04 -11.56 27.46
C LEU A 230 -0.12 -13.09 27.35
N TYR A 231 0.72 -13.77 26.58
CA TYR A 231 0.69 -15.23 26.45
C TYR A 231 1.17 -15.96 27.74
N ASN A 232 1.85 -15.27 28.66
CA ASN A 232 2.33 -15.86 29.90
C ASN A 232 1.46 -15.56 31.13
N VAL A 233 0.42 -14.72 31.02
CA VAL A 233 -0.48 -14.48 32.16
C VAL A 233 -1.36 -15.69 32.45
N THR A 234 -1.78 -15.82 33.71
CA THR A 234 -2.64 -16.94 34.14
C THR A 234 -3.96 -16.98 33.39
N ALA A 235 -4.52 -15.82 33.03
CA ALA A 235 -5.76 -15.73 32.27
C ALA A 235 -5.67 -16.44 30.89
N PHE A 236 -4.53 -16.35 30.18
CA PHE A 236 -4.34 -17.04 28.92
C PHE A 236 -4.22 -18.58 29.07
N ARG A 237 -3.72 -19.02 30.22
CA ARG A 237 -3.52 -20.46 30.50
C ARG A 237 -4.74 -21.17 31.07
N ARG A 238 -5.86 -20.45 31.23
CA ARG A 238 -7.13 -21.05 31.62
C ARG A 238 -7.73 -21.87 30.47
N GLU A 239 -8.65 -22.77 30.81
CA GLU A 239 -9.46 -23.46 29.80
C GLU A 239 -10.23 -22.46 28.96
N ALA A 240 -10.32 -22.74 27.66
CA ALA A 240 -11.05 -21.86 26.74
C ALA A 240 -12.54 -21.85 27.07
N SER A 241 -13.14 -20.67 27.12
CA SER A 241 -14.56 -20.51 27.34
C SER A 241 -15.36 -20.95 26.13
N THR A 242 -16.41 -21.72 26.36
CA THR A 242 -17.43 -22.08 25.38
C THR A 242 -18.67 -21.17 25.46
N GLU A 243 -18.67 -20.20 26.37
CA GLU A 243 -19.78 -19.26 26.54
C GLU A 243 -19.90 -18.37 25.30
N GLU A 244 -21.14 -18.15 24.89
CA GLU A 244 -21.44 -17.22 23.80
C GLU A 244 -21.25 -15.78 24.28
N ILE A 245 -20.52 -14.99 23.49
CA ILE A 245 -20.30 -13.56 23.81
C ILE A 245 -21.53 -12.80 23.36
N VAL A 246 -22.24 -12.24 24.31
CA VAL A 246 -23.33 -11.31 24.05
C VAL A 246 -22.77 -9.90 23.93
N ALA A 247 -22.93 -9.26 22.78
CA ALA A 247 -22.33 -7.95 22.48
C ALA A 247 -22.72 -6.81 23.45
N SER A 248 -23.79 -6.99 24.23
CA SER A 248 -24.28 -6.03 25.23
C SER A 248 -23.80 -6.32 26.66
N GLU A 249 -23.11 -7.42 26.89
CA GLU A 249 -22.70 -7.86 28.23
C GLU A 249 -21.18 -7.78 28.40
N ALA A 250 -20.75 -7.42 29.61
CA ALA A 250 -19.34 -7.38 29.93
C ALA A 250 -18.77 -8.80 30.03
N TYR A 251 -17.72 -9.07 29.26
CA TYR A 251 -17.02 -10.35 29.34
C TYR A 251 -15.94 -10.32 30.41
N TYR A 252 -16.13 -11.06 31.48
CA TYR A 252 -15.23 -11.07 32.66
C TYR A 252 -14.07 -12.07 32.56
N PHE A 253 -13.72 -12.53 31.38
CA PHE A 253 -12.59 -13.41 31.08
C PHE A 253 -12.51 -14.68 31.94
N PRO A 254 -13.52 -15.58 31.92
CA PRO A 254 -13.40 -16.89 32.56
C PRO A 254 -12.25 -17.70 31.93
N GLY A 255 -11.93 -17.45 30.64
CA GLY A 255 -10.85 -18.02 29.86
C GLY A 255 -10.75 -17.40 28.48
N PRO A 256 -9.75 -17.77 27.69
CA PRO A 256 -9.69 -17.39 26.28
C PRO A 256 -10.92 -17.87 25.51
N ILE A 257 -11.32 -17.12 24.50
CA ILE A 257 -12.47 -17.47 23.66
C ILE A 257 -12.02 -18.42 22.56
N LEU A 258 -12.80 -19.47 22.32
CA LEU A 258 -12.59 -20.34 21.18
C LEU A 258 -12.81 -19.59 19.88
N GLN A 259 -11.78 -19.55 19.05
CA GLN A 259 -11.81 -18.94 17.74
C GLN A 259 -11.53 -19.98 16.65
N ARG A 260 -12.14 -19.79 15.49
CA ARG A 260 -11.73 -20.56 14.33
C ARG A 260 -10.32 -20.16 13.93
N MET A 261 -9.50 -21.16 13.65
CA MET A 261 -8.17 -20.91 13.10
C MET A 261 -8.29 -20.18 11.75
N SER A 262 -7.42 -19.21 11.51
CA SER A 262 -7.27 -18.65 10.16
C SER A 262 -6.68 -19.70 9.21
N ALA A 263 -6.78 -19.47 7.90
CA ALA A 263 -6.18 -20.36 6.91
C ALA A 263 -4.65 -20.46 7.09
N GLU A 264 -4.00 -19.36 7.48
CA GLU A 264 -2.57 -19.29 7.78
C GLU A 264 -2.23 -20.11 9.03
N GLN A 265 -2.98 -19.95 10.11
CA GLN A 265 -2.79 -20.73 11.35
C GLN A 265 -2.96 -22.23 11.11
N LEU A 266 -3.99 -22.62 10.34
CA LEU A 266 -4.20 -24.02 9.98
C LEU A 266 -3.03 -24.54 9.14
N TRP A 267 -2.60 -23.76 8.14
CA TRP A 267 -1.46 -24.11 7.29
C TRP A 267 -0.18 -24.27 8.10
N ASP A 268 0.16 -23.29 8.93
CA ASP A 268 1.37 -23.31 9.76
C ASP A 268 1.35 -24.51 10.72
N SER A 269 0.19 -24.83 11.31
CA SER A 269 0.01 -26.00 12.17
C SER A 269 0.29 -27.30 11.41
N LEU A 270 -0.28 -27.47 10.21
CA LEU A 270 -0.05 -28.65 9.38
C LEU A 270 1.40 -28.76 8.93
N VAL A 271 2.02 -27.65 8.56
CA VAL A 271 3.44 -27.61 8.17
C VAL A 271 4.33 -27.98 9.35
N THR A 272 4.08 -27.43 10.55
CA THR A 272 4.85 -27.73 11.77
C THR A 272 4.73 -29.21 12.18
N LEU A 273 3.57 -29.82 12.01
CA LEU A 273 3.36 -31.25 12.25
C LEU A 273 4.12 -32.12 11.24
N SER A 274 4.25 -31.65 9.99
CA SER A 274 4.80 -32.43 8.89
C SER A 274 6.32 -32.23 8.73
N ILE A 275 6.85 -31.08 9.12
CA ILE A 275 8.24 -30.67 8.90
C ILE A 275 8.86 -30.31 10.26
N PRO A 276 9.72 -31.20 10.82
CA PRO A 276 10.43 -30.88 12.06
C PRO A 276 11.32 -29.65 11.90
N TYR A 277 11.38 -28.83 12.94
CA TYR A 277 12.23 -27.65 13.03
C TYR A 277 12.00 -26.63 11.91
N VAL A 278 10.73 -26.46 11.47
CA VAL A 278 10.37 -25.53 10.39
C VAL A 278 10.83 -24.10 10.72
N ASP A 279 10.76 -23.69 11.98
CA ASP A 279 11.15 -22.36 12.47
C ASP A 279 12.66 -22.11 12.39
N GLU A 280 13.47 -23.16 12.36
CA GLU A 280 14.93 -23.06 12.20
C GLU A 280 15.35 -22.98 10.73
N ARG A 281 14.43 -23.30 9.81
CA ARG A 281 14.68 -23.23 8.38
C ARG A 281 14.58 -21.79 7.90
N LYS A 282 15.69 -21.28 7.37
CA LYS A 282 15.64 -20.01 6.64
C LYS A 282 14.77 -20.20 5.40
N ALA A 283 13.78 -19.34 5.24
CA ALA A 283 13.01 -19.27 3.99
C ALA A 283 14.00 -19.07 2.82
N ASP A 284 13.79 -19.79 1.71
CA ASP A 284 14.61 -19.55 0.51
C ASP A 284 14.12 -18.24 -0.15
N LEU A 285 14.58 -17.13 0.41
CA LEU A 285 14.30 -15.78 -0.10
C LEU A 285 15.09 -15.45 -1.37
N ARG A 286 16.02 -16.32 -1.81
CA ARG A 286 16.94 -16.05 -2.94
C ARG A 286 16.22 -15.62 -4.20
N ARG A 287 15.05 -16.20 -4.51
CA ARG A 287 14.26 -15.80 -5.67
C ARG A 287 13.67 -14.40 -5.47
N HIS A 288 13.18 -14.10 -4.28
CA HIS A 288 12.59 -12.79 -3.95
C HIS A 288 13.69 -11.73 -3.84
N GLU A 289 14.78 -12.04 -3.17
CA GLU A 289 15.95 -11.16 -3.04
C GLU A 289 16.54 -10.84 -4.40
N TYR A 290 16.76 -11.85 -5.24
CA TYR A 290 17.25 -11.66 -6.60
C TYR A 290 16.35 -10.73 -7.42
N ARG A 291 15.04 -10.97 -7.36
CA ARG A 291 14.07 -10.11 -8.06
C ARG A 291 14.09 -8.68 -7.50
N THR A 292 14.13 -8.53 -6.19
CA THR A 292 14.16 -7.20 -5.53
C THR A 292 15.43 -6.46 -5.89
N GLN A 293 16.58 -7.13 -5.85
CA GLN A 293 17.88 -6.55 -6.24
C GLN A 293 17.91 -6.14 -7.70
N GLU A 294 17.38 -6.95 -8.62
CA GLU A 294 17.33 -6.63 -10.04
C GLU A 294 16.34 -5.48 -10.33
N LEU A 295 15.22 -5.43 -9.62
CA LEU A 295 14.29 -4.30 -9.68
C LEU A 295 14.97 -3.02 -9.18
N ALA A 296 15.65 -3.06 -8.04
CA ALA A 296 16.36 -1.90 -7.49
C ALA A 296 17.46 -1.40 -8.44
N LYS A 297 18.23 -2.30 -9.06
CA LYS A 297 19.22 -1.94 -10.09
C LYS A 297 18.58 -1.28 -11.30
N TYR A 298 17.46 -1.82 -11.77
CA TYR A 298 16.72 -1.26 -12.90
C TYR A 298 16.17 0.13 -12.56
N GLU A 299 15.55 0.27 -11.40
CA GLU A 299 15.00 1.53 -10.91
C GLU A 299 16.09 2.60 -10.77
N GLY A 300 17.21 2.27 -10.14
CA GLY A 300 18.36 3.17 -10.02
C GLY A 300 18.80 3.68 -11.39
N LYS A 301 19.02 2.78 -12.36
CA LYS A 301 19.41 3.17 -13.71
C LYS A 301 18.37 4.06 -14.41
N VAL A 302 17.06 3.77 -14.26
CA VAL A 302 16.01 4.59 -14.87
C VAL A 302 15.94 5.97 -14.19
N TYR A 303 16.15 6.00 -12.86
CA TYR A 303 16.14 7.23 -12.08
C TYR A 303 17.32 8.16 -12.45
N ASP A 304 18.49 7.58 -12.72
CA ASP A 304 19.70 8.32 -13.09
C ASP A 304 19.67 8.87 -14.52
N LEU A 305 18.78 8.33 -15.39
CA LEU A 305 18.65 8.81 -16.77
C LEU A 305 18.15 10.26 -16.81
N GLU A 306 18.79 11.09 -17.60
CA GLU A 306 18.22 12.39 -17.95
C GLU A 306 16.95 12.24 -18.80
N GLY A 307 16.00 13.18 -18.67
CA GLY A 307 14.74 13.12 -19.39
C GLY A 307 14.93 13.01 -20.92
N LYS A 308 15.95 13.65 -21.50
CA LYS A 308 16.28 13.53 -22.94
C LYS A 308 16.79 12.14 -23.31
N GLU A 309 17.64 11.54 -22.50
CA GLU A 309 18.16 10.18 -22.70
C GLU A 309 17.04 9.15 -22.63
N MET A 310 16.16 9.27 -21.63
CA MET A 310 15.01 8.40 -21.49
C MET A 310 14.09 8.45 -22.72
N ILE A 311 13.85 9.64 -23.29
CA ILE A 311 13.10 9.78 -24.53
C ILE A 311 13.85 9.13 -25.70
N GLY A 312 15.17 9.25 -25.76
CA GLY A 312 16.01 8.56 -26.75
C GLY A 312 15.85 7.03 -26.69
N ILE A 313 15.89 6.49 -25.48
CA ILE A 313 15.65 5.06 -25.20
C ILE A 313 14.22 4.68 -25.56
N ALA A 314 13.22 5.48 -25.19
CA ALA A 314 11.83 5.24 -25.54
C ALA A 314 11.58 5.24 -27.05
N LYS A 315 12.24 6.12 -27.82
CA LYS A 315 12.19 6.11 -29.29
C LYS A 315 12.78 4.82 -29.88
N LYS A 316 13.94 4.37 -29.37
CA LYS A 316 14.53 3.08 -29.78
C LYS A 316 13.57 1.92 -29.47
N GLY A 317 13.03 1.89 -28.26
CA GLY A 317 12.05 0.88 -27.84
C GLY A 317 10.77 0.91 -28.68
N ALA A 318 10.26 2.08 -29.02
CA ALA A 318 9.09 2.24 -29.88
C ALA A 318 9.32 1.66 -31.29
N ARG A 319 10.51 1.89 -31.87
CA ARG A 319 10.89 1.31 -33.19
C ARG A 319 10.97 -0.22 -33.11
N MET A 320 11.66 -0.76 -32.11
CA MET A 320 11.79 -2.21 -31.90
C MET A 320 10.43 -2.91 -31.66
N SER A 321 9.49 -2.16 -31.10
CA SER A 321 8.16 -2.72 -30.75
C SER A 321 7.16 -2.68 -31.89
N LYS A 322 7.48 -2.05 -33.00
CA LYS A 322 6.51 -1.86 -34.07
C LYS A 322 5.99 -3.19 -34.61
N GLU A 323 6.88 -4.12 -34.90
CA GLU A 323 6.52 -5.49 -35.40
C GLU A 323 5.79 -6.28 -34.31
N SER A 324 6.33 -6.32 -33.08
CA SER A 324 5.68 -7.05 -31.98
C SER A 324 4.34 -6.46 -31.56
N ASN A 325 4.09 -5.18 -31.79
CA ASN A 325 2.76 -4.59 -31.57
C ASN A 325 1.75 -5.05 -32.61
N ASP A 326 2.12 -5.19 -33.87
CA ASP A 326 1.24 -5.66 -34.91
C ASP A 326 0.89 -7.17 -34.68
N GLU A 327 1.85 -7.97 -34.21
CA GLU A 327 1.60 -9.35 -33.76
C GLU A 327 0.65 -9.40 -32.55
N MET A 328 0.89 -8.57 -31.54
CA MET A 328 0.02 -8.51 -30.34
C MET A 328 -1.40 -8.08 -30.70
N LEU A 329 -1.59 -7.14 -31.62
CA LEU A 329 -2.90 -6.72 -32.11
C LEU A 329 -3.62 -7.85 -32.85
N ALA A 330 -2.89 -8.63 -33.66
CA ALA A 330 -3.44 -9.79 -34.33
C ALA A 330 -3.91 -10.86 -33.34
N VAL A 331 -3.09 -11.15 -32.31
CA VAL A 331 -3.47 -12.10 -31.26
C VAL A 331 -4.67 -11.59 -30.47
N GLN A 332 -4.72 -10.29 -30.16
CA GLN A 332 -5.83 -9.67 -29.43
C GLN A 332 -7.16 -9.77 -30.20
N LYS A 333 -7.15 -9.55 -31.52
CA LYS A 333 -8.34 -9.74 -32.38
C LYS A 333 -8.80 -11.19 -32.37
N ARG A 334 -7.88 -12.15 -32.52
CA ARG A 334 -8.19 -13.59 -32.44
C ARG A 334 -8.76 -13.97 -31.07
N LEU A 335 -8.21 -13.40 -29.98
CA LEU A 335 -8.71 -13.62 -28.64
C LEU A 335 -10.15 -13.11 -28.47
N GLN A 336 -10.45 -11.93 -29.00
CA GLN A 336 -11.80 -11.39 -28.98
C GLN A 336 -12.79 -12.31 -29.70
N VAL A 337 -12.46 -12.77 -30.91
CA VAL A 337 -13.29 -13.72 -31.67
C VAL A 337 -13.49 -15.05 -30.93
N ALA A 338 -12.45 -15.58 -30.27
CA ALA A 338 -12.56 -16.79 -29.48
C ALA A 338 -13.49 -16.61 -28.26
N GLN A 339 -13.44 -15.43 -27.61
CA GLN A 339 -14.33 -15.08 -26.51
C GLN A 339 -15.79 -14.94 -26.95
N GLU A 340 -16.05 -14.28 -28.08
CA GLU A 340 -17.38 -14.13 -28.67
C GLU A 340 -18.00 -15.48 -29.06
N LYS A 341 -17.16 -16.44 -29.51
CA LYS A 341 -17.59 -17.81 -29.81
C LYS A 341 -17.70 -18.75 -28.61
N GLY A 342 -17.34 -18.29 -27.41
CA GLY A 342 -17.35 -19.10 -26.19
C GLY A 342 -16.27 -20.20 -26.14
N ASP A 343 -15.26 -20.15 -27.02
CA ASP A 343 -14.17 -21.12 -27.04
C ASP A 343 -13.14 -20.82 -25.96
N LEU A 344 -13.36 -21.39 -24.77
CA LEU A 344 -12.53 -21.18 -23.59
C LEU A 344 -11.10 -21.71 -23.77
N GLN A 345 -10.91 -22.79 -24.53
CA GLN A 345 -9.58 -23.37 -24.73
C GLN A 345 -8.75 -22.52 -25.69
N ALA A 346 -9.31 -22.08 -26.79
CA ALA A 346 -8.65 -21.15 -27.70
C ALA A 346 -8.36 -19.80 -27.01
N ALA A 347 -9.30 -19.27 -26.24
CA ALA A 347 -9.11 -18.05 -25.49
C ALA A 347 -7.97 -18.16 -24.45
N ALA A 348 -7.86 -19.28 -23.72
CA ALA A 348 -6.77 -19.53 -22.78
C ALA A 348 -5.41 -19.63 -23.48
N ARG A 349 -5.34 -20.31 -24.64
CA ARG A 349 -4.12 -20.41 -25.47
C ARG A 349 -3.67 -19.03 -25.95
N LEU A 350 -4.60 -18.24 -26.50
CA LEU A 350 -4.32 -16.91 -27.04
C LEU A 350 -3.91 -15.90 -25.94
N ARG A 351 -4.47 -16.00 -24.73
CA ARG A 351 -4.00 -15.22 -23.57
C ARG A 351 -2.56 -15.54 -23.21
N ARG A 352 -2.16 -16.83 -23.27
CA ARG A 352 -0.75 -17.22 -23.01
C ARG A 352 0.18 -16.69 -24.11
N GLU A 353 -0.22 -16.79 -25.37
CA GLU A 353 0.52 -16.27 -26.53
C GLU A 353 0.73 -14.76 -26.41
N TYR A 354 -0.35 -14.00 -26.13
CA TYR A 354 -0.27 -12.57 -25.87
C TYR A 354 0.66 -12.23 -24.70
N GLY A 355 0.58 -12.97 -23.60
CA GLY A 355 1.47 -12.82 -22.46
C GLY A 355 2.95 -13.04 -22.80
N GLN A 356 3.25 -14.01 -23.63
CA GLN A 356 4.62 -14.28 -24.09
C GLN A 356 5.17 -13.15 -24.97
N LEU A 357 4.39 -12.67 -25.93
CA LEU A 357 4.76 -11.54 -26.80
C LEU A 357 4.99 -10.27 -25.97
N ARG A 358 4.11 -10.00 -25.03
CA ARG A 358 4.24 -8.86 -24.11
C ARG A 358 5.49 -8.94 -23.23
N ASN A 359 5.82 -10.12 -22.72
CA ASN A 359 7.03 -10.31 -21.91
C ASN A 359 8.30 -10.16 -22.75
N LYS A 360 8.30 -10.68 -24.00
CA LYS A 360 9.40 -10.50 -24.94
C LYS A 360 9.64 -9.02 -25.26
N GLN A 361 8.58 -8.27 -25.50
CA GLN A 361 8.65 -6.82 -25.71
C GLN A 361 9.22 -6.07 -24.50
N ARG A 362 8.76 -6.42 -23.29
CA ARG A 362 9.26 -5.83 -22.04
C ARG A 362 10.74 -6.15 -21.82
N ALA A 363 11.16 -7.38 -22.09
CA ALA A 363 12.56 -7.76 -22.00
C ALA A 363 13.43 -6.91 -22.94
N SER A 364 12.91 -6.58 -24.13
CA SER A 364 13.60 -5.70 -25.07
C SER A 364 13.77 -4.28 -24.52
N TYR A 365 12.77 -3.73 -23.83
CA TYR A 365 12.92 -2.43 -23.16
C TYR A 365 13.93 -2.48 -22.02
N ALA A 366 13.88 -3.52 -21.19
CA ALA A 366 14.81 -3.68 -20.10
C ALA A 366 16.26 -3.79 -20.61
N SER A 367 16.50 -4.46 -21.74
CA SER A 367 17.83 -4.56 -22.34
C SER A 367 18.38 -3.24 -22.84
N LEU A 368 17.53 -2.29 -23.23
CA LEU A 368 17.96 -0.94 -23.62
C LEU A 368 18.52 -0.13 -22.43
N ILE A 369 18.08 -0.45 -21.22
CA ILE A 369 18.49 0.23 -19.97
C ILE A 369 19.61 -0.53 -19.28
N MET A 370 19.47 -1.84 -19.13
CA MET A 370 20.40 -2.69 -18.40
C MET A 370 21.63 -3.11 -19.23
N GLY A 371 21.55 -2.98 -20.55
CA GLY A 371 22.62 -3.33 -21.48
C GLY A 371 22.36 -4.60 -22.27
N LYS A 372 23.21 -4.87 -23.28
CA LYS A 372 23.13 -6.03 -24.15
C LYS A 372 23.24 -7.34 -23.33
N GLY A 373 22.38 -8.30 -23.63
CA GLY A 373 22.36 -9.61 -22.96
C GLY A 373 21.42 -9.69 -21.75
N TYR A 374 20.88 -8.59 -21.28
CA TYR A 374 19.88 -8.61 -20.22
C TYR A 374 18.55 -9.15 -20.74
N ASP A 375 18.08 -10.27 -20.16
CA ASP A 375 16.88 -10.97 -20.64
C ASP A 375 15.58 -10.50 -19.97
N GLY A 376 15.66 -9.65 -18.96
CA GLY A 376 14.54 -9.08 -18.22
C GLY A 376 13.71 -10.08 -17.39
N ARG A 377 14.12 -11.35 -17.31
CA ARG A 377 13.33 -12.40 -16.64
C ARG A 377 13.11 -12.10 -15.18
N ALA A 378 14.11 -11.57 -14.48
CA ALA A 378 14.00 -11.20 -13.08
C ALA A 378 12.96 -10.10 -12.84
N LEU A 379 12.88 -9.11 -13.73
CA LEU A 379 11.91 -8.02 -13.63
C LEU A 379 10.45 -8.46 -13.80
N TYR A 380 10.22 -9.57 -14.49
CA TYR A 380 8.87 -10.06 -14.82
C TYR A 380 8.47 -11.32 -14.03
N GLY A 381 9.17 -11.62 -12.95
CA GLY A 381 8.80 -12.69 -12.03
C GLY A 381 9.08 -14.11 -12.49
N ARG A 382 9.87 -14.31 -13.58
CA ARG A 382 10.36 -15.61 -13.96
C ARG A 382 11.69 -15.89 -13.28
N ALA A 383 11.79 -17.03 -12.61
CA ALA A 383 13.08 -17.50 -12.09
C ALA A 383 14.06 -17.73 -13.26
N PRO A 384 15.40 -17.54 -13.05
CA PRO A 384 16.39 -17.95 -14.00
C PRO A 384 16.16 -19.40 -14.39
N SER A 385 16.16 -19.69 -15.72
CA SER A 385 16.08 -21.05 -16.21
C SER A 385 17.40 -21.74 -15.84
N GLY A 386 17.38 -22.70 -14.95
CA GLY A 386 18.57 -23.46 -14.59
C GLY A 386 18.52 -24.13 -13.22
N GLN A 387 17.71 -23.63 -12.31
CA GLN A 387 17.48 -24.31 -11.04
C GLN A 387 16.04 -24.85 -11.00
N LYS A 388 15.84 -26.04 -11.59
CA LYS A 388 14.70 -26.86 -11.16
C LYS A 388 15.00 -27.22 -9.70
N PRO A 389 14.03 -27.08 -8.78
CA PRO A 389 14.18 -27.59 -7.44
C PRO A 389 14.62 -29.06 -7.54
N LYS A 390 15.74 -29.42 -6.97
CA LYS A 390 16.28 -30.79 -6.99
C LYS A 390 15.39 -31.78 -6.23
N ASP A 391 14.52 -31.27 -5.37
CA ASP A 391 13.58 -32.05 -4.55
C ASP A 391 12.21 -31.37 -4.53
N THR A 392 11.15 -32.17 -4.38
CA THR A 392 9.78 -31.65 -4.13
C THR A 392 9.70 -30.79 -2.87
N ARG A 393 10.56 -31.07 -1.87
CA ARG A 393 10.71 -30.24 -0.66
C ARG A 393 11.19 -28.82 -0.97
N ASP A 394 12.03 -28.62 -1.99
CA ASP A 394 12.48 -27.28 -2.40
C ASP A 394 11.38 -26.45 -3.07
N ARG A 395 10.29 -27.08 -3.51
CA ARG A 395 9.12 -26.35 -4.06
C ARG A 395 8.31 -25.63 -3.01
N TRP A 396 8.32 -26.14 -1.78
CA TRP A 396 7.56 -25.58 -0.66
C TRP A 396 8.32 -24.48 0.09
N ASN A 397 9.64 -24.39 -0.08
CA ASN A 397 10.49 -23.37 0.53
C ASN A 397 10.42 -22.00 -0.21
N GLY A 398 9.54 -21.83 -1.16
CA GLY A 398 9.43 -20.63 -1.99
C GLY A 398 8.08 -19.90 -1.91
N TYR A 399 7.27 -20.23 -0.88
CA TYR A 399 6.02 -19.53 -0.58
C TYR A 399 6.12 -18.79 0.73
#